data_891408935378b68914fb7849753ea812
#
_entry.id   891408935378b68914fb7849753ea812
#
_cell.length_a   1.000
_cell.length_b   1.000
_cell.length_c   1.000
_cell.angle_alpha   90.00
_cell.angle_beta   90.00
_cell.angle_gamma   90.00
#
_symmetry.space_group_name_H-M   'P 1'
#
loop_
_entity.id
_entity.type
_entity.pdbx_description
1 polymer ?
#
loop_
_entity_poly.entity_id
_entity_poly.type
_entity_poly.pdbx_seq_one_letter_code
_entity_poly.pdbx_strand_id
1 'polypeptide(L)'
;MTLRIQKSIEDELVVFTLTGRIRAEQIPELLTLLRSQSSAHAIVLDLEQVKLVDRDAVLFLALSEALGARLRNCAGYIREWINQERNAGRNESEGSGRSEG
;
A
#
# COMPACT_ATOMS: atom_id res chain seq x y z
N MET A 1 19.29 3.59 -0.36
CA MET A 1 18.84 4.35 0.28
C MET A 1 17.64 4.11 0.97
N THR A 2 17.24 4.86 1.68
CA THR A 2 16.21 4.49 2.60
C THR A 2 14.93 5.16 2.28
N LEU A 3 13.93 4.74 2.98
CA LEU A 3 12.60 5.31 2.90
C LEU A 3 12.45 6.32 4.00
N ARG A 4 11.91 7.48 3.66
CA ARG A 4 11.60 8.49 4.66
C ARG A 4 10.09 8.53 4.83
N ILE A 5 9.65 8.57 6.05
CA ILE A 5 8.23 8.58 6.37
C ILE A 5 7.93 9.81 7.21
N GLN A 6 6.98 10.61 6.76
CA GLN A 6 6.54 11.77 7.53
C GLN A 6 5.07 11.63 7.81
N LYS A 7 4.68 11.88 9.05
CA LYS A 7 3.30 11.78 9.45
C LYS A 7 2.73 13.17 9.64
N SER A 8 1.54 13.40 9.13
CA SER A 8 0.83 14.64 9.41
C SER A 8 -0.63 14.32 9.60
N ILE A 9 -1.34 15.25 10.22
CA ILE A 9 -2.75 15.07 10.46
C ILE A 9 -3.48 16.20 9.76
N GLU A 10 -4.42 15.85 8.87
CA GLU A 10 -5.20 16.79 8.12
C GLU A 10 -6.65 16.50 8.42
N ASP A 11 -7.28 17.38 9.17
CA ASP A 11 -8.65 17.18 9.60
C ASP A 11 -8.69 15.86 10.36
N GLU A 12 -9.41 14.88 9.88
CA GLU A 12 -9.48 13.60 10.57
C GLU A 12 -8.69 12.53 9.83
N LEU A 13 -7.76 12.96 8.99
CA LEU A 13 -6.95 12.01 8.24
C LEU A 13 -5.56 11.97 8.81
N VAL A 14 -5.00 10.77 8.90
CA VAL A 14 -3.58 10.61 9.22
C VAL A 14 -2.87 10.34 7.91
N VAL A 15 -1.99 11.25 7.51
CA VAL A 15 -1.32 11.17 6.23
C VAL A 15 0.13 10.78 6.46
N PHE A 16 0.55 9.69 5.84
CA PHE A 16 1.95 9.30 5.85
C PHE A 16 2.52 9.61 4.48
N THR A 17 3.43 10.56 4.42
CA THR A 17 4.11 10.92 3.19
C THR A 17 5.37 10.07 3.09
N LEU A 18 5.44 9.25 2.05
CA LEU A 18 6.54 8.34 1.87
C LEU A 18 7.45 8.87 0.80
N THR A 19 8.75 8.94 1.08
CA THR A 19 9.71 9.49 0.16
C THR A 19 10.82 8.49 -0.06
N GLY A 20 11.15 8.21 -1.30
CA GLY A 20 12.26 7.35 -1.63
C GLY A 20 11.83 6.02 -2.18
N ARG A 21 12.40 4.95 -1.67
CA ARG A 21 12.15 3.62 -2.18
C ARG A 21 11.46 2.78 -1.14
N ILE A 22 10.43 2.06 -1.56
CA ILE A 22 9.73 1.15 -0.66
C ILE A 22 10.10 -0.26 -1.07
N ARG A 23 10.75 -0.98 -0.19
CA ARG A 23 11.19 -2.33 -0.44
C ARG A 23 10.72 -3.26 0.64
N ALA A 24 10.88 -4.55 0.39
CA ALA A 24 10.44 -5.57 1.32
C ALA A 24 10.97 -5.34 2.73
N GLU A 25 12.20 -4.87 2.85
CA GLU A 25 12.78 -4.72 4.16
C GLU A 25 12.16 -3.59 4.97
N GLN A 26 11.44 -2.67 4.35
CA GLN A 26 10.75 -1.62 5.07
C GLN A 26 9.32 -1.97 5.43
N ILE A 27 8.79 -3.06 4.88
CA ILE A 27 7.39 -3.40 5.10
C ILE A 27 7.07 -3.62 6.58
N PRO A 28 7.87 -4.34 7.36
CA PRO A 28 7.53 -4.52 8.76
C PRO A 28 7.40 -3.21 9.51
N GLU A 29 8.27 -2.24 9.21
CA GLU A 29 8.21 -0.95 9.85
C GLU A 29 6.94 -0.21 9.46
N LEU A 30 6.58 -0.26 8.18
CA LEU A 30 5.37 0.39 7.72
C LEU A 30 4.13 -0.24 8.35
N LEU A 31 4.10 -1.55 8.46
CA LEU A 31 2.98 -2.22 9.09
C LEU A 31 2.86 -1.81 10.55
N THR A 32 3.98 -1.70 11.24
CA THR A 32 3.95 -1.29 12.63
C THR A 32 3.38 0.12 12.76
N LEU A 33 3.78 1.01 11.87
CA LEU A 33 3.28 2.38 11.90
C LEU A 33 1.77 2.40 11.66
N LEU A 34 1.29 1.64 10.69
CA LEU A 34 -0.14 1.65 10.42
C LEU A 34 -0.93 1.05 11.56
N ARG A 35 -0.41 0.02 12.19
CA ARG A 35 -1.11 -0.60 13.29
C ARG A 35 -1.17 0.29 14.51
N SER A 36 -0.24 1.21 14.65
CA SER A 36 -0.21 2.05 15.82
C SER A 36 -1.20 3.20 15.73
N GLN A 37 -1.86 3.37 14.59
CA GLN A 37 -2.81 4.45 14.45
C GLN A 37 -4.18 4.06 14.98
N SER A 38 -4.87 5.05 15.50
CA SER A 38 -6.21 4.83 16.01
C SER A 38 -7.15 4.52 14.85
N SER A 39 -8.07 3.62 15.06
CA SER A 39 -9.05 3.33 14.04
C SER A 39 -10.04 4.47 13.85
N ALA A 40 -9.99 5.49 14.70
CA ALA A 40 -10.86 6.63 14.55
C ALA A 40 -10.47 7.52 13.39
N HIS A 41 -9.26 7.35 12.88
CA HIS A 41 -8.78 8.19 11.78
C HIS A 41 -8.60 7.36 10.54
N ALA A 42 -8.93 7.96 9.40
CA ALA A 42 -8.64 7.35 8.12
C ALA A 42 -7.16 7.53 7.82
N ILE A 43 -6.55 6.57 7.17
CA ILE A 43 -5.14 6.60 6.85
C ILE A 43 -4.97 6.87 5.37
N VAL A 44 -4.07 7.79 5.05
CA VAL A 44 -3.73 8.12 3.67
C VAL A 44 -2.24 7.90 3.50
N LEU A 45 -1.86 7.21 2.45
CA LEU A 45 -0.46 7.03 2.09
C LEU A 45 -0.19 7.89 0.87
N ASP A 46 0.64 8.90 1.04
CA ASP A 46 0.96 9.83 -0.05
C ASP A 46 2.20 9.32 -0.73
N LEU A 47 2.07 8.98 -2.00
CA LEU A 47 3.13 8.33 -2.75
C LEU A 47 3.79 9.26 -3.76
N GLU A 48 3.52 10.55 -3.68
CA GLU A 48 4.03 11.47 -4.68
C GLU A 48 5.55 11.45 -4.78
N GLN A 49 6.22 11.28 -3.65
CA GLN A 49 7.67 11.31 -3.62
C GLN A 49 8.30 9.91 -3.66
N VAL A 50 7.52 8.89 -3.91
CA VAL A 50 8.05 7.54 -4.00
C VAL A 50 8.71 7.35 -5.35
N LYS A 51 9.97 6.90 -5.33
CA LYS A 51 10.73 6.76 -6.55
C LYS A 51 10.75 5.34 -7.08
N LEU A 52 10.62 4.37 -6.20
CA LEU A 52 10.74 2.99 -6.63
C LEU A 52 10.03 2.08 -5.64
N VAL A 53 9.38 1.05 -6.15
CA VAL A 53 8.76 0.03 -5.31
C VAL A 53 9.17 -1.33 -5.84
N ASP A 54 9.23 -2.34 -4.97
CA ASP A 54 9.38 -3.70 -5.42
C ASP A 54 8.04 -4.42 -5.26
N ARG A 55 8.02 -5.70 -5.57
CA ARG A 55 6.76 -6.42 -5.56
C ARG A 55 6.16 -6.48 -4.17
N ASP A 56 6.99 -6.69 -3.15
CA ASP A 56 6.47 -6.74 -1.78
C ASP A 56 5.86 -5.41 -1.39
N ALA A 57 6.45 -4.30 -1.85
CA ALA A 57 5.89 -2.99 -1.58
C ALA A 57 4.53 -2.85 -2.26
N VAL A 58 4.41 -3.34 -3.49
CA VAL A 58 3.14 -3.27 -4.20
C VAL A 58 2.08 -4.10 -3.46
N LEU A 59 2.45 -5.27 -2.99
CA LEU A 59 1.52 -6.11 -2.24
C LEU A 59 1.12 -5.43 -0.94
N PHE A 60 2.04 -4.75 -0.29
CA PHE A 60 1.73 -4.00 0.92
C PHE A 60 0.73 -2.89 0.61
N LEU A 61 0.94 -2.16 -0.48
CA LEU A 61 0.03 -1.08 -0.84
C LEU A 61 -1.35 -1.62 -1.17
N ALA A 62 -1.40 -2.74 -1.88
CA ALA A 62 -2.68 -3.34 -2.22
C ALA A 62 -3.41 -3.80 -0.96
N LEU A 63 -2.69 -4.38 -0.02
CA LEU A 63 -3.28 -4.82 1.23
C LEU A 63 -3.77 -3.63 2.04
N SER A 64 -2.98 -2.57 2.10
CA SER A 64 -3.35 -1.38 2.85
C SER A 64 -4.64 -0.79 2.31
N GLU A 65 -4.75 -0.74 0.99
CA GLU A 65 -5.95 -0.20 0.37
C GLU A 65 -7.16 -1.09 0.66
N ALA A 66 -6.96 -2.40 0.63
CA ALA A 66 -8.04 -3.32 0.93
C ALA A 66 -8.51 -3.18 2.37
N LEU A 67 -7.63 -2.74 3.27
CA LEU A 67 -7.98 -2.56 4.66
C LEU A 67 -8.52 -1.15 4.94
N GLY A 68 -8.67 -0.33 3.93
CA GLY A 68 -9.32 0.96 4.10
C GLY A 68 -8.42 2.17 3.94
N ALA A 69 -7.13 1.98 3.79
CA ALA A 69 -6.24 3.12 3.58
C ALA A 69 -6.42 3.66 2.16
N ARG A 70 -6.15 4.94 2.00
CA ARG A 70 -6.22 5.54 0.69
C ARG A 70 -4.83 5.82 0.18
N LEU A 71 -4.65 5.66 -1.13
CA LEU A 71 -3.39 5.97 -1.78
C LEU A 71 -3.54 7.28 -2.52
N ARG A 72 -2.68 8.25 -2.18
CA ARG A 72 -2.75 9.57 -2.76
C ARG A 72 -1.54 9.76 -3.67
N ASN A 73 -1.76 10.37 -4.82
CA ASN A 73 -0.68 10.65 -5.78
C ASN A 73 0.07 9.39 -6.20
N CYS A 74 -0.68 8.31 -6.39
CA CYS A 74 -0.08 7.05 -6.78
C CYS A 74 0.28 7.11 -8.27
N ALA A 75 1.54 6.84 -8.58
CA ALA A 75 1.98 6.85 -9.95
C ALA A 75 1.22 5.80 -10.76
N GLY A 76 1.02 6.07 -12.04
CA GLY A 76 0.23 5.17 -12.86
C GLY A 76 0.78 3.76 -12.91
N TYR A 77 2.12 3.61 -13.00
CA TYR A 77 2.68 2.27 -13.07
C TYR A 77 2.50 1.50 -11.77
N ILE A 78 2.47 2.21 -10.63
CA ILE A 78 2.24 1.56 -9.35
C ILE A 78 0.79 1.14 -9.26
N ARG A 79 -0.12 2.01 -9.69
CA ARG A 79 -1.55 1.68 -9.65
C ARG A 79 -1.83 0.47 -10.53
N GLU A 80 -1.24 0.45 -11.69
CA GLU A 80 -1.46 -0.68 -12.58
C GLU A 80 -0.86 -1.95 -12.01
N TRP A 81 0.29 -1.86 -11.39
CA TRP A 81 0.92 -3.03 -10.78
C TRP A 81 0.04 -3.57 -9.65
N ILE A 82 -0.53 -2.65 -8.83
CA ILE A 82 -1.43 -3.07 -7.77
C ILE A 82 -2.62 -3.82 -8.36
N ASN A 83 -3.19 -3.30 -9.43
CA ASN A 83 -4.33 -3.94 -10.06
C ASN A 83 -3.97 -5.32 -10.58
N GLN A 84 -2.79 -5.46 -11.15
CA GLN A 84 -2.36 -6.75 -11.66
C GLN A 84 -2.18 -7.76 -10.55
N GLU A 85 -1.61 -7.35 -9.42
CA GLU A 85 -1.43 -8.27 -8.33
C GLU A 85 -2.75 -8.69 -7.73
N ARG A 86 -3.71 -7.78 -7.64
CA ARG A 86 -5.01 -8.13 -7.14
C ARG A 86 -5.71 -9.09 -8.06
N ASN A 87 -5.63 -8.85 -9.36
CA ASN A 87 -6.29 -9.73 -10.33
C ASN A 87 -5.64 -11.10 -10.34
N ALA A 88 -4.32 -11.17 -10.21
CA ALA A 88 -3.65 -12.44 -10.17
C ALA A 88 -4.09 -13.26 -8.95
N GLY A 89 -4.18 -12.62 -7.80
CA GLY A 89 -4.64 -13.31 -6.61
C GLY A 89 -6.07 -13.78 -6.75
N ARG A 90 -6.91 -12.94 -7.31
CA ARG A 90 -8.30 -13.30 -7.48
C ARG A 90 -8.44 -14.46 -8.47
N ASN A 91 -7.69 -14.39 -9.57
CA ASN A 91 -7.77 -15.44 -10.55
C ASN A 91 -7.30 -16.77 -9.98
N GLU A 92 -6.27 -16.76 -9.19
CA GLU A 92 -5.81 -17.97 -8.57
C GLU A 92 -6.88 -18.56 -7.67
N SER A 93 -7.51 -17.71 -6.90
CA SER A 93 -8.54 -18.14 -6.00
C SER A 93 -9.69 -18.76 -6.75
N GLU A 94 -10.12 -18.09 -7.80
CA GLU A 94 -11.22 -18.60 -8.56
C GLU A 94 -10.85 -19.87 -9.30
N GLY A 95 -9.68 -19.90 -9.84
CA GLY A 95 -9.25 -21.06 -10.60
C GLY A 95 -9.25 -22.31 -9.77
N SER A 96 -8.72 -22.19 -8.55
CA SER A 96 -8.70 -23.37 -7.74
C SER A 96 -10.11 -23.67 -7.25
N GLY A 97 -10.90 -22.65 -7.05
CA GLY A 97 -12.23 -22.90 -6.59
C GLY A 97 -13.10 -23.49 -7.60
N ARG A 98 -12.98 -23.11 -8.87
CA ARG A 98 -13.87 -23.51 -9.73
C ARG A 98 -13.59 -24.52 -10.43
N SER A 99 -12.73 -24.73 -10.53
CA SER A 99 -12.52 -25.68 -11.32
C SER A 99 -13.66 -26.12 -11.83
N GLU A 100 -14.35 -25.66 -11.67
CA GLU A 100 -15.22 -25.92 -12.17
C GLU A 100 -15.39 -25.58 -12.89
N GLY A 101 -14.79 -25.37 -12.74
CA GLY A 101 -14.91 -25.21 -13.68
C GLY A 101 -15.19 -24.62 -13.84
#